data_13661d054f0df7038952d6caac191534
#
_entry.id   13661d054f0df7038952d6caac191534
#
_cell.length_a   1.000
_cell.length_b   1.000
_cell.length_c   1.000
_cell.angle_alpha   90.00
_cell.angle_beta   90.00
_cell.angle_gamma   90.00
#
_symmetry.space_group_name_H-M   'P 1'
#
loop_
_entity.id
_entity.type
_entity.pdbx_description
1 polymer ?
#
loop_
_entity_poly.entity_id
_entity_poly.type
_entity_poly.pdbx_seq_one_letter_code
_entity_poly.pdbx_strand_id
1 'polypeptide(L)'
;WVLAGAAGFAVLAVTRTIAVMKVNEVPTLSAPEPYDLTDAGALIPTSLLADGHLHRFAYDASGGTQVRFIVILKNGGAYGVGLDACESCGPSGYYESDGKVICKRCDVAINPATIGFKGGCNPIPIDFTVSGGTLTVARDALESSAKVFA
;
A
#
# COMPACT_ATOMS: atom_id res chain seq x y z
N TRP A 1 -64.30 -44.47 14.72
CA TRP A 1 -63.95 -43.19 15.36
C TRP A 1 -62.44 -42.98 15.24
N VAL A 2 -62.07 -42.24 14.20
CA VAL A 2 -60.64 -41.92 13.92
C VAL A 2 -60.37 -40.51 14.41
N LEU A 3 -59.61 -40.38 15.48
CA LEU A 3 -59.04 -39.13 15.90
C LEU A 3 -57.71 -38.98 15.18
N ALA A 4 -57.69 -38.15 14.15
CA ALA A 4 -56.50 -37.75 13.50
C ALA A 4 -55.77 -36.71 14.38
N GLY A 5 -54.73 -37.14 15.06
CA GLY A 5 -53.77 -36.25 15.74
C GLY A 5 -52.83 -35.63 14.74
N ALA A 6 -53.04 -34.35 14.46
CA ALA A 6 -52.06 -33.59 13.70
C ALA A 6 -50.82 -33.32 14.60
N ALA A 7 -49.80 -34.12 14.40
CA ALA A 7 -48.49 -33.81 14.99
C ALA A 7 -47.88 -32.67 14.20
N GLY A 8 -47.99 -31.46 14.74
CA GLY A 8 -47.25 -30.30 14.22
C GLY A 8 -45.77 -30.48 14.44
N PHE A 9 -45.03 -30.77 13.40
CA PHE A 9 -43.60 -30.67 13.42
C PHE A 9 -43.22 -29.18 13.45
N ALA A 10 -42.90 -28.69 14.64
CA ALA A 10 -42.22 -27.41 14.75
C ALA A 10 -40.79 -27.60 14.20
N VAL A 11 -40.58 -27.20 12.96
CA VAL A 11 -39.24 -27.07 12.40
C VAL A 11 -38.59 -25.88 13.12
N LEU A 12 -37.85 -26.16 14.17
CA LEU A 12 -36.93 -25.20 14.73
C LEU A 12 -35.86 -24.96 13.67
N ALA A 13 -36.04 -23.90 12.88
CA ALA A 13 -34.99 -23.38 12.07
C ALA A 13 -33.89 -22.83 13.01
N VAL A 14 -32.91 -23.67 13.34
CA VAL A 14 -31.69 -23.22 13.96
C VAL A 14 -30.94 -22.41 12.90
N THR A 15 -31.21 -21.13 12.86
CA THR A 15 -30.34 -20.19 12.16
C THR A 15 -29.01 -20.22 12.89
N ARG A 16 -28.14 -21.10 12.44
CA ARG A 16 -26.72 -20.99 12.80
C ARG A 16 -26.25 -19.68 12.21
N THR A 17 -26.21 -18.66 13.02
CA THR A 17 -25.42 -17.47 12.76
C THR A 17 -23.97 -17.95 12.74
N ILE A 18 -23.46 -18.28 11.57
CA ILE A 18 -22.03 -18.47 11.39
C ILE A 18 -21.45 -17.08 11.62
N ALA A 19 -21.00 -16.84 12.85
CA ALA A 19 -20.08 -15.74 13.08
C ALA A 19 -18.86 -16.06 12.22
N VAL A 20 -18.81 -15.44 11.04
CA VAL A 20 -17.59 -15.42 10.24
C VAL A 20 -16.60 -14.69 11.12
N MET A 21 -15.79 -15.45 11.87
CA MET A 21 -14.57 -14.92 12.43
C MET A 21 -13.83 -14.37 11.23
N LYS A 22 -13.75 -13.03 11.11
CA LYS A 22 -12.75 -12.40 10.27
C LYS A 22 -11.44 -12.90 10.83
N VAL A 23 -10.94 -13.96 10.25
CA VAL A 23 -9.54 -14.31 10.38
C VAL A 23 -8.83 -13.02 10.03
N ASN A 24 -8.05 -12.47 10.94
CA ASN A 24 -7.20 -11.34 10.65
C ASN A 24 -6.27 -11.78 9.53
N GLU A 25 -6.73 -11.60 8.30
CA GLU A 25 -5.89 -11.81 7.13
C GLU A 25 -4.71 -10.88 7.29
N VAL A 26 -3.51 -11.46 7.32
CA VAL A 26 -2.28 -10.66 7.27
C VAL A 26 -2.36 -9.83 5.99
N PRO A 27 -2.37 -8.49 6.08
CA PRO A 27 -2.52 -7.67 4.90
C PRO A 27 -1.42 -7.98 3.90
N THR A 28 -1.79 -8.29 2.67
CA THR A 28 -0.83 -8.46 1.59
C THR A 28 -0.56 -7.11 0.94
N LEU A 29 0.69 -6.84 0.62
CA LEU A 29 1.04 -5.64 -0.14
C LEU A 29 0.53 -5.77 -1.57
N SER A 30 0.04 -4.66 -2.14
CA SER A 30 -0.30 -4.62 -3.56
C SER A 30 0.91 -4.92 -4.42
N ALA A 31 0.69 -5.53 -5.58
CA ALA A 31 1.78 -5.76 -6.54
C ALA A 31 2.32 -4.42 -7.07
N PRO A 32 3.63 -4.35 -7.39
CA PRO A 32 4.18 -3.17 -8.06
C PRO A 32 3.48 -2.90 -9.39
N GLU A 33 3.22 -1.62 -9.66
CA GLU A 33 2.57 -1.15 -10.88
C GLU A 33 3.61 -0.87 -11.97
N PRO A 34 3.24 -0.98 -13.24
CA PRO A 34 4.13 -0.66 -14.35
C PRO A 34 4.38 0.85 -14.46
N TYR A 35 5.56 1.21 -14.94
CA TYR A 35 5.97 2.58 -15.24
C TYR A 35 7.02 2.57 -16.35
N ASP A 36 7.30 3.74 -16.93
CA ASP A 36 8.35 3.87 -17.92
C ASP A 36 9.70 4.12 -17.23
N LEU A 37 10.69 3.29 -17.53
CA LEU A 37 12.06 3.44 -17.05
C LEU A 37 12.95 3.97 -18.19
N THR A 38 13.57 5.12 -17.94
CA THR A 38 14.52 5.74 -18.86
C THR A 38 15.85 6.02 -18.16
N ASP A 39 16.81 6.61 -18.87
CA ASP A 39 18.08 7.04 -18.25
C ASP A 39 17.85 8.13 -17.18
N ALA A 40 16.77 8.90 -17.30
CA ALA A 40 16.39 9.90 -16.30
C ALA A 40 15.87 9.27 -15.00
N GLY A 41 15.33 8.06 -15.06
CA GLY A 41 14.78 7.34 -13.93
C GLY A 41 13.39 6.76 -14.19
N ALA A 42 12.61 6.61 -13.13
CA ALA A 42 11.24 6.13 -13.19
C ALA A 42 10.29 7.29 -13.54
N LEU A 43 9.58 7.14 -14.65
CA LEU A 43 8.60 8.12 -15.14
C LEU A 43 7.20 7.62 -14.88
N ILE A 44 6.45 8.34 -14.06
CA ILE A 44 5.10 7.96 -13.65
C ILE A 44 4.13 9.04 -14.11
N PRO A 45 3.13 8.73 -14.94
CA PRO A 45 2.11 9.70 -15.34
C PRO A 45 1.35 10.20 -14.10
N THR A 46 1.23 11.50 -13.93
CA THR A 46 0.45 12.06 -12.82
C THR A 46 -1.03 11.72 -12.90
N SER A 47 -1.54 11.42 -14.09
CA SER A 47 -2.90 10.93 -14.29
C SER A 47 -3.18 9.60 -13.59
N LEU A 48 -2.17 8.73 -13.47
CA LEU A 48 -2.27 7.48 -12.72
C LEU A 48 -2.49 7.72 -11.22
N LEU A 49 -1.92 8.80 -10.70
CA LEU A 49 -1.94 9.16 -9.28
C LEU A 49 -3.16 9.98 -8.86
N ALA A 50 -3.99 10.39 -9.82
CA ALA A 50 -5.12 11.31 -9.61
C ALA A 50 -6.23 10.73 -8.72
N ASP A 51 -6.26 9.42 -8.51
CA ASP A 51 -7.22 8.75 -7.64
C ASP A 51 -6.97 8.99 -6.13
N GLY A 52 -5.82 9.54 -5.77
CA GLY A 52 -5.44 9.82 -4.38
C GLY A 52 -5.10 8.58 -3.55
N HIS A 53 -5.01 7.41 -4.18
CA HIS A 53 -4.61 6.17 -3.52
C HIS A 53 -3.10 5.97 -3.50
N LEU A 54 -2.66 5.06 -2.66
CA LEU A 54 -1.26 4.64 -2.57
C LEU A 54 -0.90 3.77 -3.77
N HIS A 55 0.13 4.18 -4.51
CA HIS A 55 0.68 3.42 -5.63
C HIS A 55 2.06 2.87 -5.26
N ARG A 56 2.33 1.62 -5.60
CA ARG A 56 3.61 0.96 -5.35
C ARG A 56 4.31 0.66 -6.66
N PHE A 57 5.61 0.94 -6.66
CA PHE A 57 6.50 0.67 -7.79
C PHE A 57 7.74 -0.07 -7.33
N ALA A 58 8.37 -0.79 -8.23
CA ALA A 58 9.62 -1.50 -7.95
C ALA A 58 10.65 -1.19 -9.03
N TYR A 59 11.88 -1.00 -8.60
CA TYR A 59 13.03 -0.77 -9.44
C TYR A 59 14.10 -1.83 -9.17
N ASP A 60 14.57 -2.49 -10.20
CA ASP A 60 15.64 -3.46 -10.09
C ASP A 60 17.00 -2.73 -10.18
N ALA A 61 17.66 -2.60 -9.04
CA ALA A 61 18.96 -1.96 -8.96
C ALA A 61 20.06 -2.80 -9.61
N SER A 62 21.14 -2.16 -10.01
CA SER A 62 22.26 -2.78 -10.73
C SER A 62 22.90 -3.96 -9.98
N GLY A 63 22.83 -3.98 -8.65
CA GLY A 63 23.33 -5.08 -7.80
C GLY A 63 22.34 -6.26 -7.62
N GLY A 64 21.20 -6.27 -8.33
CA GLY A 64 20.18 -7.30 -8.22
C GLY A 64 19.18 -7.10 -7.08
N THR A 65 19.29 -6.03 -6.31
CA THR A 65 18.35 -5.69 -5.24
C THR A 65 17.14 -4.96 -5.81
N GLN A 66 15.95 -5.39 -5.45
CA GLN A 66 14.71 -4.69 -5.81
C GLN A 66 14.43 -3.56 -4.81
N VAL A 67 14.34 -2.34 -5.32
CA VAL A 67 13.95 -1.14 -4.57
C VAL A 67 12.46 -0.91 -4.77
N ARG A 68 11.69 -0.90 -3.69
CA ARG A 68 10.28 -0.53 -3.76
C ARG A 68 10.08 0.88 -3.25
N PHE A 69 9.24 1.63 -3.94
CA PHE A 69 8.83 2.97 -3.52
C PHE A 69 7.33 3.17 -3.70
N ILE A 70 6.81 4.11 -2.95
CA ILE A 70 5.39 4.44 -2.94
C ILE A 70 5.18 5.90 -3.30
N VAL A 71 4.08 6.15 -3.97
CA VAL A 71 3.65 7.49 -4.38
C VAL A 71 2.17 7.67 -4.08
N ILE A 72 1.82 8.83 -3.56
CA ILE A 72 0.43 9.21 -3.29
C ILE A 72 0.21 10.68 -3.64
N LEU A 73 -0.94 10.98 -4.24
CA LEU A 73 -1.40 12.37 -4.35
C LEU A 73 -2.11 12.74 -3.04
N LYS A 74 -1.55 13.69 -2.32
CA LYS A 74 -2.10 14.17 -1.05
C LYS A 74 -3.30 15.08 -1.26
N ASN A 75 -4.14 15.20 -0.24
CA ASN A 75 -5.13 16.27 -0.19
C ASN A 75 -4.43 17.63 -0.29
N GLY A 76 -4.91 18.49 -1.18
CA GLY A 76 -4.27 19.78 -1.47
C GLY A 76 -3.34 19.78 -2.69
N GLY A 77 -3.10 18.63 -3.32
CA GLY A 77 -2.43 18.52 -4.62
C GLY A 77 -0.93 18.28 -4.59
N ALA A 78 -0.29 18.20 -3.41
CA ALA A 78 1.10 17.80 -3.30
C ALA A 78 1.26 16.28 -3.43
N TYR A 79 2.41 15.83 -3.94
CA TYR A 79 2.74 14.41 -3.98
C TYR A 79 3.56 14.00 -2.76
N GLY A 80 3.28 12.81 -2.23
CA GLY A 80 4.12 12.13 -1.27
C GLY A 80 4.88 11.01 -1.96
N VAL A 81 6.20 11.01 -1.86
CA VAL A 81 7.06 9.97 -2.43
C VAL A 81 8.02 9.49 -1.36
N GLY A 82 8.13 8.20 -1.22
CA GLY A 82 9.04 7.60 -0.26
C GLY A 82 9.35 6.14 -0.61
N LEU A 83 10.34 5.59 0.05
CA LEU A 83 10.61 4.17 -0.04
C LEU A 83 9.50 3.36 0.66
N ASP A 84 9.25 2.17 0.18
CA ASP A 84 8.33 1.21 0.82
C ASP A 84 9.00 0.56 2.06
N ALA A 85 9.62 1.41 2.85
CA ALA A 85 10.44 1.08 4.00
C ALA A 85 10.48 2.27 4.96
N CYS A 86 10.68 2.01 6.23
CA CYS A 86 10.94 3.05 7.22
C CYS A 86 12.22 2.78 8.01
N GLU A 87 12.72 3.79 8.70
CA GLU A 87 13.94 3.66 9.50
C GLU A 87 13.80 2.66 10.65
N SER A 88 12.61 2.59 11.26
CA SER A 88 12.35 1.72 12.41
C SER A 88 12.13 0.25 12.03
N CYS A 89 11.42 -0.02 10.92
CA CYS A 89 10.99 -1.37 10.53
C CYS A 89 11.75 -1.92 9.32
N GLY A 90 12.54 -1.10 8.63
CA GLY A 90 13.17 -1.50 7.38
C GLY A 90 12.16 -1.70 6.24
N PRO A 91 12.43 -2.59 5.28
CA PRO A 91 11.66 -2.77 4.05
C PRO A 91 10.37 -3.57 4.25
N SER A 92 9.57 -3.24 5.24
CA SER A 92 8.35 -3.98 5.58
C SER A 92 7.17 -3.68 4.65
N GLY A 93 7.12 -2.48 4.09
CA GLY A 93 6.06 -2.02 3.19
C GLY A 93 4.87 -1.37 3.87
N TYR A 94 4.06 -0.70 3.07
CA TYR A 94 2.85 0.01 3.49
C TYR A 94 1.65 -0.47 2.71
N TYR A 95 0.48 -0.41 3.32
CA TYR A 95 -0.80 -0.68 2.67
C TYR A 95 -1.85 0.35 3.07
N GLU A 96 -2.90 0.48 2.26
CA GLU A 96 -4.04 1.32 2.59
C GLU A 96 -5.15 0.52 3.26
N SER A 97 -5.75 1.12 4.29
CA SER A 97 -6.97 0.63 4.90
C SER A 97 -7.76 1.81 5.45
N ASP A 98 -9.04 1.90 5.08
CA ASP A 98 -9.95 2.97 5.54
C ASP A 98 -9.40 4.39 5.37
N GLY A 99 -8.76 4.65 4.23
CA GLY A 99 -8.16 5.95 3.90
C GLY A 99 -6.88 6.29 4.66
N LYS A 100 -6.31 5.32 5.37
CA LYS A 100 -5.04 5.44 6.09
C LYS A 100 -3.97 4.61 5.42
N VAL A 101 -2.73 5.08 5.50
CA VAL A 101 -1.55 4.34 5.10
C VAL A 101 -0.94 3.69 6.34
N ILE A 102 -0.76 2.39 6.32
CA ILE A 102 -0.37 1.61 7.50
C ILE A 102 0.94 0.87 7.22
N CYS A 103 1.89 0.98 8.14
CA CYS A 103 3.11 0.18 8.11
C CYS A 103 2.77 -1.28 8.41
N LYS A 104 3.11 -2.18 7.50
CA LYS A 104 2.76 -3.61 7.62
C LYS A 104 3.35 -4.28 8.86
N ARG A 105 4.54 -3.88 9.29
CA ARG A 105 5.24 -4.53 10.40
C ARG A 105 4.75 -4.10 11.78
N CYS A 106 4.53 -2.79 11.97
CA CYS A 106 4.20 -2.25 13.28
C CYS A 106 2.74 -1.82 13.42
N ASP A 107 1.93 -1.94 12.36
CA ASP A 107 0.51 -1.55 12.31
C ASP A 107 0.24 -0.09 12.66
N VAL A 108 1.25 0.76 12.56
CA VAL A 108 1.12 2.20 12.78
C VAL A 108 0.51 2.85 11.55
N ALA A 109 -0.58 3.59 11.77
CA ALA A 109 -1.19 4.43 10.74
C ALA A 109 -0.35 5.70 10.54
N ILE A 110 0.04 5.93 9.29
CA ILE A 110 0.77 7.12 8.87
C ILE A 110 -0.24 8.13 8.31
N ASN A 111 -0.14 9.39 8.73
CA ASN A 111 -0.90 10.43 8.06
C ASN A 111 -0.34 10.63 6.65
N PRO A 112 -1.14 10.44 5.58
CA PRO A 112 -0.67 10.61 4.21
C PRO A 112 0.00 11.96 3.94
N ALA A 113 -0.40 13.02 4.64
CA ALA A 113 0.22 14.33 4.53
C ALA A 113 1.70 14.36 4.93
N THR A 114 2.15 13.41 5.76
CA THR A 114 3.54 13.33 6.23
C THR A 114 4.43 12.48 5.35
N ILE A 115 3.90 11.80 4.34
CA ILE A 115 4.70 11.03 3.39
C ILE A 115 5.57 12.01 2.58
N GLY A 116 6.86 11.78 2.59
CA GLY A 116 7.87 12.69 2.04
C GLY A 116 8.66 13.45 3.10
N PHE A 117 8.26 13.35 4.36
CA PHE A 117 9.00 13.87 5.50
C PHE A 117 9.68 12.72 6.26
N LYS A 118 10.90 12.97 6.71
CA LYS A 118 11.69 12.01 7.47
C LYS A 118 11.14 11.88 8.91
N GLY A 119 11.08 10.65 9.41
CA GLY A 119 10.84 10.40 10.84
C GLY A 119 10.15 9.08 11.13
N GLY A 120 10.62 8.35 12.11
CA GLY A 120 10.02 7.20 12.75
C GLY A 120 9.52 6.12 11.78
N CYS A 121 8.21 5.89 11.78
CA CYS A 121 7.54 4.93 10.91
C CYS A 121 7.14 5.51 9.55
N ASN A 122 7.46 6.76 9.25
CA ASN A 122 7.20 7.34 7.94
C ASN A 122 8.06 6.67 6.87
N PRO A 123 7.56 6.55 5.64
CA PRO A 123 8.38 6.12 4.51
C PRO A 123 9.64 6.98 4.40
N ILE A 124 10.77 6.33 4.20
CA ILE A 124 12.05 7.05 3.98
C ILE A 124 11.89 7.92 2.74
N PRO A 125 12.07 9.26 2.83
CA PRO A 125 11.90 10.13 1.69
C PRO A 125 12.87 9.79 0.55
N ILE A 126 12.37 9.93 -0.68
CA ILE A 126 13.19 9.87 -1.89
C ILE A 126 12.87 11.08 -2.76
N ASP A 127 13.89 11.68 -3.33
CA ASP A 127 13.75 12.88 -4.16
C ASP A 127 13.01 12.57 -5.46
N PHE A 128 12.16 13.49 -5.87
CA PHE A 128 11.39 13.41 -7.10
C PHE A 128 11.19 14.79 -7.71
N THR A 129 10.83 14.81 -8.97
CA THR A 129 10.42 16.01 -9.70
C THR A 129 9.09 15.79 -10.40
N VAL A 130 8.32 16.84 -10.61
CA VAL A 130 7.08 16.81 -11.39
C VAL A 130 7.14 17.87 -12.47
N SER A 131 6.97 17.47 -13.70
CA SER A 131 6.99 18.36 -14.87
C SER A 131 6.18 17.75 -16.01
N GLY A 132 5.38 18.57 -16.68
CA GLY A 132 4.66 18.16 -17.89
C GLY A 132 3.74 16.95 -17.71
N GLY A 133 3.10 16.79 -16.57
CA GLY A 133 2.23 15.65 -16.27
C GLY A 133 2.96 14.35 -15.94
N THR A 134 4.25 14.41 -15.61
CA THR A 134 5.09 13.28 -15.25
C THR A 134 5.79 13.52 -13.92
N LEU A 135 5.68 12.55 -13.02
CA LEU A 135 6.47 12.47 -11.81
C LEU A 135 7.69 11.59 -12.12
N THR A 136 8.89 12.10 -11.83
CA THR A 136 10.15 11.40 -12.09
C THR A 136 10.90 11.16 -10.78
N VAL A 137 11.27 9.90 -10.54
CA VAL A 137 12.23 9.53 -9.50
C VAL A 137 13.55 9.20 -10.17
N ALA A 138 14.59 9.97 -9.88
CA ALA A 138 15.88 9.85 -10.56
C ALA A 138 16.50 8.46 -10.36
N ARG A 139 17.14 7.94 -11.40
CA ARG A 139 17.79 6.63 -11.36
C ARG A 139 18.83 6.55 -10.24
N ASP A 140 19.65 7.59 -10.05
CA ASP A 140 20.65 7.64 -9.00
C ASP A 140 20.05 7.57 -7.60
N ALA A 141 18.88 8.18 -7.39
CA ALA A 141 18.15 8.10 -6.13
C ALA A 141 17.66 6.68 -5.85
N LEU A 142 17.18 5.98 -6.87
CA LEU A 142 16.76 4.57 -6.78
C LEU A 142 17.95 3.64 -6.52
N GLU A 143 19.06 3.82 -7.24
CA GLU A 143 20.28 3.02 -7.02
C GLU A 143 20.85 3.21 -5.61
N SER A 144 20.92 4.43 -5.12
CA SER A 144 21.44 4.73 -3.78
C SER A 144 20.51 4.21 -2.67
N SER A 145 19.25 3.95 -2.97
CA SER A 145 18.29 3.40 -2.03
C SER A 145 18.36 1.87 -1.90
N ALA A 146 19.12 1.19 -2.74
CA ALA A 146 19.23 -0.27 -2.73
C ALA A 146 19.70 -0.83 -1.38
N LYS A 147 20.56 -0.11 -0.68
CA LYS A 147 21.07 -0.48 0.65
C LYS A 147 19.98 -0.70 1.70
N VAL A 148 18.82 -0.06 1.54
CA VAL A 148 17.67 -0.21 2.47
C VAL A 148 17.01 -1.56 2.29
N PHE A 149 17.09 -2.14 1.10
CA PHE A 149 16.42 -3.41 0.71
C PHE A 149 17.41 -4.59 0.61
N ALA A 150 18.67 -4.33 0.84
CA ALA A 150 19.71 -5.36 0.78
C ALA A 150 19.71 -6.30 2.01
#